data_b2bbe39f06e4617f43a567b346f49ac9
#
_entry.id   b2bbe39f06e4617f43a567b346f49ac9
#
_cell.length_a   1.000
_cell.length_b   1.000
_cell.length_c   1.000
_cell.angle_alpha   90.00
_cell.angle_beta   90.00
_cell.angle_gamma   90.00
#
_symmetry.space_group_name_H-M   'P 1'
#
loop_
_entity.id
_entity.type
_entity.pdbx_description
1 polymer ?
#
loop_
_entity_poly.entity_id
_entity_poly.type
_entity_poly.pdbx_seq_one_letter_code
_entity_poly.pdbx_strand_id
1 'polypeptide(L)'
;MENFSIDPIKELKNGIPYDIVLTEIDKSTLETITCPICLNLAWDIIDCSNCGFIFCKKCIDESIAKVDNSCPVCRQSPFQSTECKTIKKIISKYKLKCPNIPCNENPEYSEYITHQEKCKFRKYHCNNEGCNFETINDIESMKAHSLSCQYKRIICQYCNESLKEIDFVNRLSRLS
;
A
#
# COMPACT_ATOMS: atom_id res chain seq x y z
N MET A 1 -19.69 -0.40 -2.17
CA MET A 1 -18.21 -0.47 -2.18
C MET A 1 -17.76 -0.45 -0.73
N GLU A 2 -16.96 -1.42 -0.34
CA GLU A 2 -16.48 -1.52 1.04
C GLU A 2 -15.48 -0.40 1.31
N ASN A 3 -15.78 0.49 2.28
CA ASN A 3 -14.96 1.66 2.63
C ASN A 3 -13.91 1.34 3.72
N PHE A 4 -13.33 0.16 3.67
CA PHE A 4 -12.21 -0.20 4.54
C PHE A 4 -11.12 -0.90 3.73
N SER A 5 -9.88 -0.76 4.14
CA SER A 5 -8.77 -1.40 3.47
C SER A 5 -8.56 -2.79 4.04
N ILE A 6 -8.75 -3.79 3.20
CA ILE A 6 -8.37 -5.19 3.44
C ILE A 6 -7.02 -5.49 2.77
N ASP A 7 -6.52 -4.56 1.96
CA ASP A 7 -5.42 -4.82 1.04
C ASP A 7 -4.07 -4.55 1.72
N PRO A 8 -3.35 -5.61 2.18
CA PRO A 8 -2.01 -5.45 2.70
C PRO A 8 -1.04 -4.83 1.68
N ILE A 9 -1.39 -4.93 0.39
CA ILE A 9 -0.65 -4.34 -0.73
C ILE A 9 -0.81 -2.82 -0.74
N LYS A 10 -1.93 -2.27 -0.25
CA LYS A 10 -2.11 -0.81 -0.16
C LYS A 10 -1.09 -0.15 0.75
N GLU A 11 -0.69 -0.82 1.82
CA GLU A 11 0.34 -0.31 2.74
C GLU A 11 1.75 -0.37 2.13
N LEU A 12 1.98 -1.32 1.19
CA LEU A 12 3.23 -1.46 0.44
C LEU A 12 3.30 -0.61 -0.84
N LYS A 13 2.42 0.39 -0.97
CA LYS A 13 2.39 1.28 -2.15
C LYS A 13 3.76 1.87 -2.51
N ASN A 14 4.57 2.10 -1.51
CA ASN A 14 5.86 2.75 -1.61
C ASN A 14 7.02 1.79 -1.23
N GLY A 15 6.93 0.51 -1.63
CA GLY A 15 7.94 -0.48 -1.30
C GLY A 15 7.92 -0.92 0.17
N ILE A 16 8.89 -1.74 0.55
CA ILE A 16 9.06 -2.23 1.92
C ILE A 16 10.03 -1.33 2.68
N PRO A 17 9.59 -0.70 3.79
CA PRO A 17 10.48 0.10 4.64
C PRO A 17 11.64 -0.74 5.18
N TYR A 18 12.84 -0.16 5.25
CA TYR A 18 14.03 -0.88 5.68
C TYR A 18 14.03 -1.24 7.17
N ASP A 19 13.29 -0.53 8.00
CA ASP A 19 13.14 -0.81 9.44
C ASP A 19 12.45 -2.14 9.76
N ILE A 20 11.73 -2.72 8.79
CA ILE A 20 11.15 -4.07 8.92
C ILE A 20 11.98 -5.14 8.22
N VAL A 21 13.04 -4.81 7.50
CA VAL A 21 13.94 -5.78 6.85
C VAL A 21 14.94 -6.30 7.87
N LEU A 22 14.91 -7.60 8.14
CA LEU A 22 15.76 -8.26 9.13
C LEU A 22 17.04 -8.84 8.53
N THR A 23 17.07 -9.06 7.24
CA THR A 23 18.25 -9.57 6.53
C THR A 23 19.29 -8.45 6.42
N GLU A 24 20.51 -8.72 6.87
CA GLU A 24 21.64 -7.80 6.64
C GLU A 24 21.94 -7.69 5.15
N ILE A 25 22.03 -6.45 4.68
CA ILE A 25 22.22 -6.13 3.27
C ILE A 25 23.46 -5.24 3.16
N ASP A 26 24.43 -5.66 2.37
CA ASP A 26 25.59 -4.83 2.07
C ASP A 26 25.20 -3.60 1.22
N LYS A 27 26.03 -2.56 1.28
CA LYS A 27 25.72 -1.27 0.65
C LYS A 27 25.50 -1.38 -0.86
N SER A 28 26.26 -2.21 -1.57
CA SER A 28 26.18 -2.35 -3.01
C SER A 28 24.88 -3.04 -3.44
N THR A 29 24.49 -4.06 -2.69
CA THR A 29 23.21 -4.74 -2.87
C THR A 29 22.06 -3.80 -2.55
N LEU A 30 22.16 -3.01 -1.45
CA LEU A 30 21.15 -2.04 -1.04
C LEU A 30 20.86 -1.02 -2.16
N GLU A 31 21.91 -0.46 -2.78
CA GLU A 31 21.78 0.47 -3.90
C GLU A 31 21.06 -0.16 -5.10
N THR A 32 21.29 -1.47 -5.32
CA THR A 32 20.67 -2.20 -6.44
C THR A 32 19.19 -2.51 -6.22
N ILE A 33 18.77 -2.80 -4.97
CA ILE A 33 17.42 -3.25 -4.67
C ILE A 33 16.50 -2.14 -4.15
N THR A 34 17.01 -0.92 -4.02
CA THR A 34 16.25 0.26 -3.61
C THR A 34 15.49 0.85 -4.80
N CYS A 35 14.20 1.08 -4.63
CA CYS A 35 13.40 1.82 -5.60
C CYS A 35 13.76 3.32 -5.53
N PRO A 36 14.25 3.94 -6.62
CA PRO A 36 14.66 5.36 -6.61
C PRO A 36 13.50 6.35 -6.49
N ILE A 37 12.26 5.88 -6.61
CA ILE A 37 11.07 6.73 -6.47
C ILE A 37 10.66 6.86 -5.00
N CYS A 38 10.57 5.74 -4.27
CA CYS A 38 10.12 5.73 -2.87
C CYS A 38 11.23 5.54 -1.85
N LEU A 39 12.47 5.24 -2.29
CA LEU A 39 13.66 5.04 -1.46
C LEU A 39 13.55 3.87 -0.46
N ASN A 40 12.66 2.94 -0.71
CA ASN A 40 12.45 1.71 0.07
C ASN A 40 12.92 0.48 -0.73
N LEU A 41 13.02 -0.67 -0.06
CA LEU A 41 13.23 -1.95 -0.75
C LEU A 41 12.12 -2.14 -1.78
N ALA A 42 12.49 -2.36 -3.04
CA ALA A 42 11.54 -2.45 -4.14
C ALA A 42 10.56 -3.62 -3.94
N TRP A 43 9.27 -3.34 -4.13
CA TRP A 43 8.18 -4.30 -4.03
C TRP A 43 7.55 -4.55 -5.41
N ASP A 44 7.20 -5.80 -5.70
CA ASP A 44 6.70 -6.21 -7.01
C ASP A 44 7.59 -5.66 -8.15
N ILE A 45 8.83 -6.11 -8.14
CA ILE A 45 9.94 -5.50 -8.87
C ILE A 45 9.76 -5.55 -10.37
N ILE A 46 10.00 -4.41 -10.98
CA ILE A 46 10.16 -4.21 -12.42
C ILE A 46 11.44 -3.40 -12.69
N ASP A 47 12.17 -3.68 -13.74
CA ASP A 47 13.37 -2.94 -14.14
C ASP A 47 13.19 -2.21 -15.46
N CYS A 48 13.98 -1.17 -15.66
CA CYS A 48 14.06 -0.47 -16.92
C CYS A 48 15.01 -1.25 -17.86
N SER A 49 14.53 -1.63 -19.03
CA SER A 49 15.33 -2.38 -20.02
C SER A 49 16.57 -1.64 -20.52
N ASN A 50 16.59 -0.30 -20.43
CA ASN A 50 17.68 0.53 -20.91
C ASN A 50 18.76 0.78 -19.86
N CYS A 51 18.41 1.11 -18.61
CA CYS A 51 19.39 1.45 -17.57
C CYS A 51 19.52 0.41 -16.45
N GLY A 52 18.66 -0.62 -16.41
CA GLY A 52 18.70 -1.68 -15.40
C GLY A 52 18.26 -1.26 -14.00
N PHE A 53 17.86 0.01 -13.77
CA PHE A 53 17.33 0.41 -12.49
C PHE A 53 16.02 -0.29 -12.19
N ILE A 54 15.87 -0.74 -10.94
CA ILE A 54 14.67 -1.41 -10.48
C ILE A 54 13.73 -0.43 -9.77
N PHE A 55 12.45 -0.70 -9.89
CA PHE A 55 11.37 0.09 -9.29
C PHE A 55 10.34 -0.83 -8.63
N CYS A 56 9.59 -0.31 -7.68
CA CYS A 56 8.30 -0.92 -7.36
C CYS A 56 7.39 -0.77 -8.58
N LYS A 57 6.69 -1.83 -8.96
CA LYS A 57 5.76 -1.78 -10.12
C LYS A 57 4.79 -0.60 -9.99
N LYS A 58 4.18 -0.41 -8.82
CA LYS A 58 3.25 0.68 -8.60
C LYS A 58 3.89 2.07 -8.68
N CYS A 59 5.10 2.23 -8.12
CA CYS A 59 5.81 3.51 -8.21
C CYS A 59 6.08 3.92 -9.65
N ILE A 60 6.53 2.97 -10.48
CA ILE A 60 6.81 3.28 -11.89
C ILE A 60 5.52 3.49 -12.68
N ASP A 61 4.47 2.68 -12.47
CA ASP A 61 3.18 2.85 -13.15
C ASP A 61 2.58 4.24 -12.86
N GLU A 62 2.64 4.70 -11.60
CA GLU A 62 2.18 6.05 -11.23
C GLU A 62 3.07 7.17 -11.80
N SER A 63 4.38 6.92 -11.94
CA SER A 63 5.33 7.89 -12.49
C SER A 63 5.12 8.08 -13.99
N ILE A 64 5.07 7.01 -14.77
CA ILE A 64 4.89 7.05 -16.22
C ILE A 64 3.50 7.58 -16.63
N ALA A 65 2.49 7.37 -15.79
CA ALA A 65 1.16 7.93 -16.03
C ALA A 65 1.10 9.46 -15.88
N LYS A 66 2.03 10.05 -15.13
CA LYS A 66 2.09 11.51 -14.87
C LYS A 66 3.05 12.25 -15.78
N VAL A 67 4.08 11.58 -16.30
CA VAL A 67 5.19 12.20 -17.05
C VAL A 67 5.47 11.35 -18.29
N ASP A 68 5.19 11.89 -19.47
CA ASP A 68 5.51 11.45 -20.85
C ASP A 68 5.96 9.98 -21.06
N ASN A 69 5.43 9.03 -20.29
CA ASN A 69 5.78 7.61 -20.37
C ASN A 69 7.30 7.36 -20.45
N SER A 70 8.10 8.08 -19.67
CA SER A 70 9.55 7.99 -19.67
C SER A 70 10.12 7.39 -18.36
N CYS A 71 11.30 6.76 -18.46
CA CYS A 71 12.02 6.30 -17.27
C CYS A 71 12.45 7.50 -16.40
N PRO A 72 12.15 7.54 -15.10
CA PRO A 72 12.54 8.67 -14.25
C PRO A 72 14.04 8.79 -14.00
N VAL A 73 14.83 7.76 -14.31
CA VAL A 73 16.29 7.76 -14.15
C VAL A 73 17.01 8.08 -15.45
N CYS A 74 16.81 7.29 -16.50
CA CYS A 74 17.53 7.47 -17.77
C CYS A 74 16.76 8.24 -18.84
N ARG A 75 15.50 8.62 -18.56
CA ARG A 75 14.61 9.37 -19.46
C ARG A 75 14.29 8.70 -20.80
N GLN A 76 14.59 7.39 -20.92
CA GLN A 76 14.18 6.60 -22.08
C GLN A 76 12.66 6.65 -22.24
N SER A 77 12.20 7.06 -23.42
CA SER A 77 10.78 7.09 -23.79
C SER A 77 10.58 6.31 -25.12
N PRO A 78 9.55 5.46 -25.24
CA PRO A 78 8.65 5.03 -24.15
C PRO A 78 9.36 4.16 -23.11
N PHE A 79 8.87 4.15 -21.86
CA PHE A 79 9.38 3.25 -20.84
C PHE A 79 9.18 1.79 -21.27
N GLN A 80 10.26 1.04 -21.25
CA GLN A 80 10.25 -0.40 -21.49
C GLN A 80 10.82 -1.13 -20.29
N SER A 81 10.15 -2.20 -19.90
CA SER A 81 10.53 -3.00 -18.74
C SER A 81 10.97 -4.40 -19.13
N THR A 82 11.87 -4.94 -18.32
CA THR A 82 12.21 -6.35 -18.33
C THR A 82 11.93 -6.98 -16.97
N GLU A 83 11.94 -8.31 -16.91
CA GLU A 83 11.72 -9.02 -15.66
C GLU A 83 13.06 -9.41 -15.03
N CYS A 84 13.44 -8.77 -13.94
CA CYS A 84 14.68 -9.05 -13.21
C CYS A 84 14.59 -10.31 -12.35
N LYS A 85 14.56 -11.50 -12.99
CA LYS A 85 14.41 -12.82 -12.34
C LYS A 85 15.46 -13.07 -11.27
N THR A 86 16.71 -12.69 -11.52
CA THR A 86 17.83 -12.90 -10.59
C THR A 86 17.64 -12.10 -9.31
N ILE A 87 17.33 -10.82 -9.40
CA ILE A 87 17.09 -9.97 -8.22
C ILE A 87 15.84 -10.44 -7.45
N LYS A 88 14.76 -10.76 -8.16
CA LYS A 88 13.56 -11.34 -7.53
C LYS A 88 13.89 -12.60 -6.73
N LYS A 89 14.72 -13.49 -7.25
CA LYS A 89 15.15 -14.72 -6.57
C LYS A 89 16.00 -14.45 -5.32
N ILE A 90 16.87 -13.43 -5.38
CA ILE A 90 17.72 -13.05 -4.23
C ILE A 90 16.86 -12.51 -3.11
N ILE A 91 16.05 -11.48 -3.38
CA ILE A 91 15.26 -10.80 -2.35
C ILE A 91 14.10 -11.64 -1.84
N SER A 92 13.62 -12.66 -2.60
CA SER A 92 12.52 -13.52 -2.20
C SER A 92 12.75 -14.20 -0.84
N LYS A 93 14.03 -14.40 -0.45
CA LYS A 93 14.46 -15.02 0.79
C LYS A 93 14.73 -14.04 1.94
N TYR A 94 14.61 -12.73 1.70
CA TYR A 94 14.83 -11.74 2.74
C TYR A 94 13.76 -11.85 3.81
N LYS A 95 14.19 -11.87 5.09
CA LYS A 95 13.30 -11.93 6.23
C LYS A 95 12.73 -10.54 6.54
N LEU A 96 11.42 -10.47 6.71
CA LEU A 96 10.70 -9.25 7.00
C LEU A 96 9.96 -9.40 8.33
N LYS A 97 10.06 -8.39 9.18
CA LYS A 97 9.32 -8.31 10.44
C LYS A 97 7.83 -8.06 10.16
N CYS A 98 6.94 -8.79 10.82
CA CYS A 98 5.52 -8.45 10.76
C CYS A 98 5.23 -7.16 11.52
N PRO A 99 4.55 -6.15 10.93
CA PRO A 99 4.21 -4.91 11.61
C PRO A 99 3.05 -5.05 12.60
N ASN A 100 2.29 -6.14 12.53
CA ASN A 100 1.12 -6.36 13.37
C ASN A 100 1.51 -6.86 14.77
N ILE A 101 1.76 -5.96 15.71
CA ILE A 101 2.08 -6.30 17.10
C ILE A 101 0.86 -6.93 17.78
N PRO A 102 1.01 -8.08 18.51
CA PRO A 102 2.24 -8.74 18.96
C PRO A 102 2.72 -9.92 18.08
N CYS A 103 2.52 -9.89 16.77
CA CYS A 103 3.02 -10.94 15.88
C CYS A 103 4.56 -10.96 15.88
N ASN A 104 5.13 -12.13 16.18
CA ASN A 104 6.59 -12.35 16.18
C ASN A 104 7.07 -13.15 14.96
N GLU A 105 6.20 -13.36 13.96
CA GLU A 105 6.57 -14.06 12.75
C GLU A 105 7.40 -13.15 11.83
N ASN A 106 8.38 -13.76 11.17
CA ASN A 106 9.30 -13.09 10.27
C ASN A 106 9.25 -13.79 8.90
N PRO A 107 8.19 -13.58 8.11
CA PRO A 107 8.04 -14.22 6.80
C PRO A 107 9.15 -13.81 5.84
N GLU A 108 9.40 -14.65 4.85
CA GLU A 108 10.22 -14.27 3.71
C GLU A 108 9.47 -13.27 2.84
N TYR A 109 10.23 -12.46 2.08
CA TYR A 109 9.67 -11.48 1.15
C TYR A 109 8.61 -12.10 0.21
N SER A 110 8.86 -13.30 -0.30
CA SER A 110 7.93 -14.04 -1.18
C SER A 110 6.62 -14.43 -0.48
N GLU A 111 6.64 -14.58 0.84
CA GLU A 111 5.51 -15.03 1.66
C GLU A 111 4.83 -13.89 2.41
N TYR A 112 5.40 -12.68 2.35
CA TYR A 112 4.98 -11.55 3.17
C TYR A 112 3.50 -11.20 3.01
N ILE A 113 2.99 -11.16 1.76
CA ILE A 113 1.57 -10.89 1.50
C ILE A 113 0.67 -12.00 2.06
N THR A 114 1.03 -13.26 1.80
CA THR A 114 0.26 -14.40 2.31
C THR A 114 0.21 -14.41 3.83
N HIS A 115 1.34 -14.04 4.48
CA HIS A 115 1.36 -13.88 5.92
C HIS A 115 0.46 -12.73 6.38
N GLN A 116 0.55 -11.55 5.74
CA GLN A 116 -0.30 -10.41 6.10
C GLN A 116 -1.80 -10.71 5.98
N GLU A 117 -2.21 -11.50 4.97
CA GLU A 117 -3.60 -11.94 4.80
C GLU A 117 -4.08 -12.87 5.91
N LYS A 118 -3.19 -13.72 6.46
CA LYS A 118 -3.50 -14.75 7.46
C LYS A 118 -3.08 -14.36 8.88
N CYS A 119 -2.43 -13.22 9.06
CA CYS A 119 -1.92 -12.80 10.37
C CYS A 119 -3.06 -12.61 11.36
N LYS A 120 -2.99 -13.34 12.49
CA LYS A 120 -3.99 -13.27 13.57
C LYS A 120 -4.07 -11.89 14.26
N PHE A 121 -3.05 -11.07 14.09
CA PHE A 121 -2.94 -9.73 14.68
C PHE A 121 -3.13 -8.63 13.64
N ARG A 122 -3.64 -8.99 12.47
CA ARG A 122 -3.91 -8.03 11.39
C ARG A 122 -4.91 -6.97 11.86
N LYS A 123 -4.56 -5.72 11.61
CA LYS A 123 -5.44 -4.58 11.89
C LYS A 123 -6.23 -4.19 10.64
N TYR A 124 -7.48 -3.87 10.84
CA TYR A 124 -8.34 -3.26 9.84
C TYR A 124 -8.67 -1.84 10.27
N HIS A 125 -8.55 -0.89 9.37
CA HIS A 125 -8.85 0.53 9.62
C HIS A 125 -9.98 1.01 8.72
N CYS A 126 -10.83 1.85 9.27
CA CYS A 126 -11.82 2.55 8.46
C CYS A 126 -11.14 3.63 7.60
N ASN A 127 -11.44 3.65 6.29
CA ASN A 127 -10.83 4.59 5.33
C ASN A 127 -11.60 5.93 5.23
N ASN A 128 -12.69 6.10 5.98
CA ASN A 128 -13.42 7.35 5.96
C ASN A 128 -12.65 8.43 6.73
N GLU A 129 -12.38 9.54 6.08
CA GLU A 129 -11.60 10.66 6.61
C GLU A 129 -12.16 11.16 7.95
N GLY A 130 -11.33 11.10 9.01
CA GLY A 130 -11.67 11.48 10.39
C GLY A 130 -12.25 10.34 11.23
N CYS A 131 -12.41 9.13 10.68
CA CYS A 131 -12.80 7.94 11.44
C CYS A 131 -11.58 7.22 11.98
N ASN A 132 -11.54 6.99 13.30
CA ASN A 132 -10.45 6.27 13.97
C ASN A 132 -10.85 4.84 14.37
N PHE A 133 -11.91 4.29 13.76
CA PHE A 133 -12.33 2.93 14.07
C PHE A 133 -11.35 1.92 13.51
N GLU A 134 -10.87 1.03 14.38
CA GLU A 134 -9.99 -0.10 14.01
C GLU A 134 -10.42 -1.38 14.73
N THR A 135 -10.12 -2.53 14.11
CA THR A 135 -10.30 -3.86 14.71
C THR A 135 -9.08 -4.73 14.47
N ILE A 136 -8.90 -5.74 15.31
CA ILE A 136 -7.82 -6.73 15.15
C ILE A 136 -8.46 -8.05 14.72
N ASN A 137 -8.10 -8.51 13.54
CA ASN A 137 -8.53 -9.78 12.93
C ASN A 137 -10.06 -10.01 12.94
N ASP A 138 -10.84 -8.95 12.99
CA ASP A 138 -12.30 -8.98 13.02
C ASP A 138 -12.88 -8.18 11.83
N ILE A 139 -12.99 -8.88 10.71
CA ILE A 139 -13.53 -8.31 9.47
C ILE A 139 -15.05 -8.07 9.57
N GLU A 140 -15.77 -8.85 10.36
CA GLU A 140 -17.22 -8.71 10.47
C GLU A 140 -17.59 -7.42 11.22
N SER A 141 -16.88 -7.12 12.33
CA SER A 141 -17.03 -5.83 13.01
C SER A 141 -16.66 -4.65 12.11
N MET A 142 -15.63 -4.80 11.25
CA MET A 142 -15.27 -3.77 10.31
C MET A 142 -16.34 -3.57 9.22
N LYS A 143 -16.92 -4.64 8.71
CA LYS A 143 -18.04 -4.58 7.75
C LYS A 143 -19.26 -3.91 8.38
N ALA A 144 -19.65 -4.31 9.60
CA ALA A 144 -20.74 -3.70 10.33
C ALA A 144 -20.51 -2.19 10.53
N HIS A 145 -19.30 -1.82 10.98
CA HIS A 145 -18.91 -0.41 11.11
C HIS A 145 -19.00 0.33 9.76
N SER A 146 -18.55 -0.26 8.66
CA SER A 146 -18.56 0.41 7.35
C SER A 146 -19.96 0.81 6.87
N LEU A 147 -20.99 0.07 7.32
CA LEU A 147 -22.38 0.39 7.02
C LEU A 147 -22.92 1.54 7.88
N SER A 148 -22.47 1.65 9.14
CA SER A 148 -22.94 2.63 10.13
C SER A 148 -21.96 3.75 10.44
N CYS A 149 -20.87 3.87 9.67
CA CYS A 149 -19.82 4.86 9.90
C CYS A 149 -20.33 6.29 9.68
N GLN A 150 -20.36 7.11 10.73
CA GLN A 150 -20.79 8.53 10.70
C GLN A 150 -19.92 9.42 9.78
N TYR A 151 -18.68 8.97 9.47
CA TYR A 151 -17.75 9.68 8.58
C TYR A 151 -17.90 9.24 7.12
N LYS A 152 -18.85 8.35 6.82
CA LYS A 152 -19.14 7.92 5.46
C LYS A 152 -19.60 9.11 4.64
N ARG A 153 -19.06 9.25 3.43
CA ARG A 153 -19.53 10.27 2.49
C ARG A 153 -20.83 9.83 1.82
N ILE A 154 -21.82 10.69 1.89
CA ILE A 154 -23.13 10.53 1.22
C ILE A 154 -23.32 11.68 0.24
N ILE A 155 -24.06 11.43 -0.83
CA ILE A 155 -24.43 12.47 -1.80
C ILE A 155 -25.81 12.98 -1.38
N CYS A 156 -25.90 14.30 -1.15
CA CYS A 156 -27.18 14.94 -0.86
C CYS A 156 -28.09 14.87 -2.09
N GLN A 157 -29.29 14.34 -1.93
CA GLN A 157 -30.27 14.21 -3.02
C GLN A 157 -30.81 15.56 -3.50
N TYR A 158 -30.68 16.62 -2.70
CA TYR A 158 -31.21 17.96 -3.03
C TYR A 158 -30.20 18.87 -3.71
N CYS A 159 -28.91 18.79 -3.35
CA CYS A 159 -27.88 19.66 -3.91
C CYS A 159 -26.72 18.95 -4.59
N ASN A 160 -26.73 17.62 -4.66
CA ASN A 160 -25.68 16.76 -5.19
C ASN A 160 -24.27 16.95 -4.54
N GLU A 161 -24.19 17.65 -3.41
CA GLU A 161 -22.94 17.79 -2.66
C GLU A 161 -22.58 16.49 -1.94
N SER A 162 -21.31 16.15 -1.94
CA SER A 162 -20.76 15.04 -1.16
C SER A 162 -20.46 15.51 0.26
N LEU A 163 -21.23 15.04 1.25
CA LEU A 163 -21.09 15.39 2.66
C LEU A 163 -20.77 14.15 3.49
N LYS A 164 -20.14 14.33 4.66
CA LYS A 164 -20.07 13.27 5.67
C LYS A 164 -21.47 13.07 6.25
N GLU A 165 -21.84 11.84 6.58
CA GLU A 165 -23.18 11.53 7.13
C GLU A 165 -23.47 12.33 8.40
N ILE A 166 -22.48 12.50 9.28
CA ILE A 166 -22.58 13.32 10.49
C ILE A 166 -22.91 14.79 10.19
N ASP A 167 -22.33 15.36 9.13
CA ASP A 167 -22.57 16.75 8.74
C ASP A 167 -23.96 16.91 8.12
N PHE A 168 -24.44 15.89 7.40
CA PHE A 168 -25.78 15.85 6.85
C PHE A 168 -26.85 15.84 7.94
N VAL A 169 -26.69 14.98 8.96
CA VAL A 169 -27.59 14.92 10.12
C VAL A 169 -27.61 16.25 10.88
N ASN A 170 -26.43 16.86 11.10
CA ASN A 170 -26.32 18.17 11.76
C ASN A 170 -26.97 19.32 10.94
N ARG A 171 -26.98 19.22 9.62
CA ARG A 171 -27.66 20.17 8.73
C ARG A 171 -29.19 20.07 8.83
N LEU A 172 -29.72 18.84 8.86
CA LEU A 172 -31.16 18.61 9.01
C LEU A 172 -31.70 19.09 10.36
N SER A 173 -30.92 18.86 11.46
CA SER A 173 -31.32 19.30 12.80
C SER A 173 -31.36 20.83 12.99
N ARG A 174 -30.71 21.60 12.11
CA ARG A 174 -30.73 23.07 12.11
C ARG A 174 -31.88 23.65 11.29
N LEU A 175 -32.58 22.81 10.52
CA LEU A 175 -33.70 23.20 9.65
C LEU A 175 -35.06 22.83 10.29
N SER A 176 -35.06 22.11 11.40
CA SER A 176 -36.21 21.78 12.26
C SER A 176 -36.26 22.72 13.47
#